data_d0fb231d39ebc8247e1e8cf977895810
#
_entry.id   d0fb231d39ebc8247e1e8cf977895810
#
_cell.length_a   1.000
_cell.length_b   1.000
_cell.length_c   1.000
_cell.angle_alpha   90.00
_cell.angle_beta   90.00
_cell.angle_gamma   90.00
#
_symmetry.space_group_name_H-M   'P 1'
#
loop_
_entity.id
_entity.type
_entity.pdbx_description
1 polymer ?
#
loop_
_entity_poly.entity_id
_entity_poly.type
_entity_poly.pdbx_seq_one_letter_code
_entity_poly.pdbx_strand_id
1 'polypeptide(L)'
;MPMHFLLRYELSPDYLARRGEHRDAHLSLAWAAADREELVLGGVVGDPVEEALLLFRTREAAEAFAAADPYVTSGIVTGWRILPWRTVVGEDAAEPVRPA
;
A
#
# COMPACT_ATOMS: atom_id res chain seq x y z
N MET A 1 20.88 1.27 -2.35
CA MET A 1 20.53 1.70 -0.99
C MET A 1 19.22 1.09 -0.57
N PRO A 2 19.13 0.49 0.63
CA PRO A 2 17.86 -0.04 1.11
C PRO A 2 16.83 1.07 1.27
N MET A 3 15.62 0.81 0.82
CA MET A 3 14.51 1.72 1.02
C MET A 3 13.21 0.94 0.87
N HIS A 4 12.13 1.54 1.34
CA HIS A 4 10.80 1.03 1.10
C HIS A 4 10.18 1.68 -0.12
N PHE A 5 9.05 1.16 -0.57
CA PHE A 5 8.33 1.69 -1.72
C PHE A 5 6.88 1.90 -1.32
N LEU A 6 6.48 3.16 -1.35
CA LEU A 6 5.14 3.57 -0.93
C LEU A 6 4.21 3.54 -2.14
N LEU A 7 3.24 2.64 -2.11
CA LEU A 7 2.18 2.59 -3.11
C LEU A 7 1.07 3.50 -2.63
N ARG A 8 0.78 4.52 -3.41
CA ARG A 8 -0.20 5.56 -3.07
C ARG A 8 -1.38 5.47 -4.02
N TYR A 9 -2.57 5.31 -3.45
CA TYR A 9 -3.81 5.16 -4.19
C TYR A 9 -4.62 6.45 -4.20
N GLU A 10 -5.06 6.86 -5.38
CA GLU A 10 -6.09 7.88 -5.54
C GLU A 10 -7.45 7.19 -5.55
N LEU A 11 -8.37 7.63 -4.72
CA LEU A 11 -9.65 6.97 -4.53
C LEU A 11 -10.75 7.67 -5.32
N SER A 12 -11.66 6.87 -5.90
CA SER A 12 -12.83 7.41 -6.58
C SER A 12 -13.78 8.05 -5.57
N PRO A 13 -14.66 8.99 -6.00
CA PRO A 13 -15.63 9.59 -5.10
C PRO A 13 -16.57 8.58 -4.43
N ASP A 14 -16.80 7.42 -5.05
CA ASP A 14 -17.66 6.37 -4.52
C ASP A 14 -16.90 5.21 -3.87
N TYR A 15 -15.62 5.43 -3.53
CA TYR A 15 -14.76 4.40 -2.94
C TYR A 15 -15.42 3.74 -1.71
N LEU A 16 -15.85 4.53 -0.73
CA LEU A 16 -16.42 4.00 0.50
C LEU A 16 -17.74 3.24 0.25
N ALA A 17 -18.55 3.72 -0.70
CA ALA A 17 -19.81 3.06 -1.03
C ALA A 17 -19.60 1.72 -1.74
N ARG A 18 -18.56 1.59 -2.55
CA ARG A 18 -18.30 0.39 -3.35
C ARG A 18 -17.27 -0.56 -2.75
N ARG A 19 -16.51 -0.09 -1.76
CA ARG A 19 -15.41 -0.85 -1.17
C ARG A 19 -15.84 -2.23 -0.68
N GLY A 20 -17.03 -2.34 -0.08
CA GLY A 20 -17.53 -3.60 0.49
C GLY A 20 -17.60 -4.74 -0.51
N GLU A 21 -17.86 -4.44 -1.80
CA GLU A 21 -17.93 -5.47 -2.84
C GLU A 21 -16.60 -6.16 -3.09
N HIS A 22 -15.50 -5.49 -2.81
CA HIS A 22 -14.15 -5.96 -3.16
C HIS A 22 -13.24 -6.12 -1.93
N ARG A 23 -13.76 -5.81 -0.74
CA ARG A 23 -12.94 -5.72 0.46
C ARG A 23 -12.29 -7.05 0.84
N ASP A 24 -13.05 -8.14 0.85
CA ASP A 24 -12.49 -9.43 1.26
C ASP A 24 -11.39 -9.89 0.32
N ALA A 25 -11.58 -9.73 -0.98
CA ALA A 25 -10.56 -10.10 -1.97
C ALA A 25 -9.32 -9.21 -1.84
N HIS A 26 -9.51 -7.89 -1.64
CA HIS A 26 -8.42 -6.97 -1.42
C HIS A 26 -7.63 -7.32 -0.15
N LEU A 27 -8.31 -7.54 0.97
CA LEU A 27 -7.66 -7.89 2.23
C LEU A 27 -6.93 -9.22 2.15
N SER A 28 -7.49 -10.20 1.46
CA SER A 28 -6.82 -11.50 1.25
C SER A 28 -5.50 -11.31 0.49
N LEU A 29 -5.53 -10.51 -0.57
CA LEU A 29 -4.33 -10.22 -1.36
C LEU A 29 -3.29 -9.48 -0.52
N ALA A 30 -3.73 -8.50 0.26
CA ALA A 30 -2.85 -7.69 1.10
C ALA A 30 -2.19 -8.53 2.20
N TRP A 31 -2.97 -9.34 2.90
CA TRP A 31 -2.43 -10.19 3.95
C TRP A 31 -1.49 -11.26 3.41
N ALA A 32 -1.76 -11.80 2.22
CA ALA A 32 -0.84 -12.73 1.57
C ALA A 32 0.51 -12.05 1.31
N ALA A 33 0.50 -10.80 0.87
CA ALA A 33 1.74 -10.04 0.66
C ALA A 33 2.46 -9.76 1.99
N ALA A 34 1.71 -9.45 3.05
CA ALA A 34 2.28 -9.24 4.37
C ALA A 34 2.91 -10.53 4.93
N ASP A 35 2.24 -11.66 4.74
CA ASP A 35 2.74 -12.95 5.19
C ASP A 35 4.02 -13.37 4.46
N ARG A 36 4.20 -12.93 3.21
CA ARG A 36 5.43 -13.14 2.45
C ARG A 36 6.51 -12.10 2.78
N GLU A 37 6.24 -11.20 3.70
CA GLU A 37 7.15 -10.11 4.08
C GLU A 37 7.42 -9.12 2.93
N GLU A 38 6.47 -8.99 2.01
CA GLU A 38 6.51 -8.00 0.93
C GLU A 38 5.85 -6.69 1.35
N LEU A 39 4.71 -6.79 2.02
CA LEU A 39 3.95 -5.64 2.52
C LEU A 39 4.26 -5.43 4.01
N VAL A 40 4.72 -4.23 4.36
CA VAL A 40 5.03 -3.88 5.74
C VAL A 40 3.76 -3.49 6.50
N LEU A 41 3.01 -2.57 5.93
CA LEU A 41 1.71 -2.16 6.48
C LEU A 41 0.93 -1.39 5.42
N GLY A 42 -0.38 -1.31 5.61
CA GLY A 42 -1.24 -0.56 4.69
C GLY A 42 -2.52 -0.13 5.37
N GLY A 43 -3.18 0.85 4.79
CA GLY A 43 -4.42 1.38 5.31
C GLY A 43 -4.86 2.64 4.60
N VAL A 44 -5.85 3.31 5.18
CA VAL A 44 -6.40 4.55 4.64
C VAL A 44 -5.96 5.74 5.49
N VAL A 45 -5.89 6.89 4.85
CA VAL A 45 -5.50 8.15 5.48
C VAL A 45 -6.66 9.12 5.42
N GLY A 46 -6.87 9.79 6.53
CA GLY A 46 -7.90 10.83 6.63
C GLY A 46 -9.20 10.35 7.27
N ASP A 47 -9.89 11.27 7.91
CA ASP A 47 -11.22 11.07 8.47
C ASP A 47 -12.01 12.37 8.24
N PRO A 48 -12.81 12.42 7.16
CA PRO A 48 -13.13 11.33 6.22
C PRO A 48 -11.93 10.86 5.38
N VAL A 49 -12.05 9.66 4.84
CA VAL A 49 -10.97 9.02 4.07
C VAL A 49 -10.61 9.83 2.83
N GLU A 50 -9.32 10.11 2.65
CA GLU A 50 -8.82 10.89 1.52
C GLU A 50 -8.00 10.04 0.54
N GLU A 51 -7.21 9.08 1.03
CA GLU A 51 -6.34 8.26 0.21
C GLU A 51 -6.01 6.95 0.91
N ALA A 52 -5.36 6.04 0.20
CA ALA A 52 -4.85 4.81 0.78
C ALA A 52 -3.36 4.69 0.51
N LEU A 53 -2.64 4.12 1.47
CA LEU A 53 -1.20 3.93 1.39
C LEU A 53 -0.85 2.49 1.75
N LEU A 54 0.08 1.89 0.99
CA LEU A 54 0.60 0.56 1.26
C LEU A 54 2.12 0.63 1.13
N LEU A 55 2.83 0.15 2.15
CA LEU A 55 4.28 0.23 2.20
C LEU A 55 4.89 -1.14 1.90
N PHE A 56 5.65 -1.21 0.80
CA PHE A 56 6.27 -2.46 0.34
C PHE A 56 7.78 -2.42 0.50
N ARG A 57 8.37 -3.61 0.61
CA ARG A 57 9.83 -3.75 0.74
C ARG A 57 10.54 -3.63 -0.59
N THR A 58 9.85 -3.93 -1.71
CA THR A 58 10.43 -3.82 -3.05
C THR A 58 9.46 -3.14 -4.00
N ARG A 59 9.99 -2.51 -5.05
CA ARG A 59 9.17 -1.89 -6.09
C ARG A 59 8.38 -2.95 -6.84
N GLU A 60 9.01 -4.09 -7.12
CA GLU A 60 8.38 -5.18 -7.87
C GLU A 60 7.14 -5.72 -7.14
N ALA A 61 7.23 -5.87 -5.82
CA ALA A 61 6.08 -6.31 -5.03
C ALA A 61 4.95 -5.28 -5.06
N ALA A 62 5.28 -3.98 -4.98
CA ALA A 62 4.29 -2.92 -5.05
C ALA A 62 3.59 -2.90 -6.41
N GLU A 63 4.35 -3.02 -7.50
CA GLU A 63 3.80 -3.05 -8.86
C GLU A 63 2.89 -4.25 -9.07
N ALA A 64 3.33 -5.44 -8.64
CA ALA A 64 2.55 -6.66 -8.77
C ALA A 64 1.24 -6.57 -7.96
N PHE A 65 1.31 -6.00 -6.76
CA PHE A 65 0.12 -5.81 -5.94
C PHE A 65 -0.88 -4.89 -6.63
N ALA A 66 -0.44 -3.73 -7.09
CA ALA A 66 -1.33 -2.77 -7.74
C ALA A 66 -2.00 -3.35 -8.99
N ALA A 67 -1.26 -4.17 -9.74
CA ALA A 67 -1.80 -4.81 -10.95
C ALA A 67 -2.87 -5.85 -10.63
N ALA A 68 -2.80 -6.50 -9.47
CA ALA A 68 -3.70 -7.58 -9.08
C ALA A 68 -4.83 -7.16 -8.14
N ASP A 69 -4.72 -5.98 -7.52
CA ASP A 69 -5.65 -5.54 -6.48
C ASP A 69 -7.06 -5.30 -7.05
N PRO A 70 -8.09 -5.99 -6.53
CA PRO A 70 -9.47 -5.75 -6.96
C PRO A 70 -9.92 -4.30 -6.82
N TYR A 71 -9.37 -3.55 -5.87
CA TYR A 71 -9.68 -2.13 -5.75
C TYR A 71 -9.22 -1.34 -6.98
N VAL A 72 -8.11 -1.74 -7.58
CA VAL A 72 -7.58 -1.12 -8.80
C VAL A 72 -8.35 -1.61 -10.02
N THR A 73 -8.51 -2.93 -10.15
CA THR A 73 -9.13 -3.52 -11.35
C THR A 73 -10.62 -3.19 -11.47
N SER A 74 -11.29 -2.91 -10.34
CA SER A 74 -12.70 -2.50 -10.35
C SER A 74 -12.90 -1.01 -10.58
N GLY A 75 -11.82 -0.21 -10.52
CA GLY A 75 -11.90 1.23 -10.75
C GLY A 75 -12.21 2.08 -9.54
N ILE A 76 -12.35 1.50 -8.34
CA ILE A 76 -12.56 2.31 -7.14
C ILE A 76 -11.26 3.00 -6.68
N VAL A 77 -10.11 2.50 -7.14
CA VAL A 77 -8.85 3.23 -7.12
C VAL A 77 -8.65 3.76 -8.54
N THR A 78 -8.67 5.07 -8.70
CA THR A 78 -8.64 5.72 -10.01
C THR A 78 -7.25 5.91 -10.57
N GLY A 79 -6.25 5.86 -9.72
CA GLY A 79 -4.86 5.98 -10.13
C GLY A 79 -3.95 5.57 -8.99
N TRP A 80 -2.72 5.22 -9.33
CA TRP A 80 -1.74 4.88 -8.31
C TRP A 80 -0.34 5.24 -8.80
N ARG A 81 0.54 5.42 -7.82
CA ARG A 81 1.98 5.58 -8.12
C ARG A 81 2.80 5.05 -6.96
N ILE A 82 4.06 4.75 -7.25
CA ILE A 82 5.01 4.22 -6.28
C ILE A 82 6.09 5.26 -6.05
N LEU A 83 6.31 5.60 -4.77
CA LEU A 83 7.34 6.55 -4.37
C LEU A 83 8.39 5.80 -3.55
N PRO A 84 9.67 5.90 -3.93
CA PRO A 84 10.72 5.37 -3.07
C PRO A 84 10.77 6.17 -1.77
N TRP A 85 10.84 5.47 -0.65
CA TRP A 85 10.88 6.10 0.68
C TRP A 85 12.05 5.53 1.47
N ARG A 86 13.01 6.38 1.74
CA ARG A 86 14.15 6.00 2.57
C ARG A 86 13.73 6.06 4.04
N THR A 87 13.37 4.92 4.60
CA THR A 87 12.91 4.81 5.98
C THR A 87 14.12 4.54 6.88
N VAL A 88 14.31 5.38 7.89
CA VAL A 88 15.53 5.35 8.72
C VAL A 88 15.27 5.27 10.22
N VAL A 89 14.02 5.36 10.64
CA VAL A 89 13.64 5.30 12.06
C VAL A 89 12.52 4.28 12.22
N GLY A 90 12.65 3.43 13.21
CA GLY A 90 11.65 2.43 13.55
C GLY A 90 12.16 1.01 13.33
N GLU A 91 11.49 0.06 13.98
CA GLU A 91 11.86 -1.35 13.93
C GLU A 91 11.88 -1.91 12.51
N ASP A 92 10.93 -1.46 11.70
CA ASP A 92 10.80 -1.96 10.33
C ASP A 92 11.45 -1.05 9.28
N ALA A 93 12.20 -0.04 9.69
CA ALA A 93 12.90 0.83 8.76
C ALA A 93 13.84 0.01 7.85
N ALA A 94 13.92 0.38 6.57
CA ALA A 94 14.76 -0.33 5.61
C ALA A 94 16.25 -0.17 5.94
N GLU A 95 16.63 1.00 6.47
CA GLU A 95 18.02 1.29 6.83
C GLU A 95 18.03 2.09 8.14
N PRO A 96 17.84 1.40 9.29
CA PRO A 96 17.75 2.10 10.57
C PRO A 96 19.03 2.89 10.87
N VAL A 97 18.86 4.16 11.22
CA VAL A 97 19.97 5.06 11.59
C VAL A 97 19.74 5.54 13.01
N ARG A 98 20.74 5.33 13.84
CA ARG A 98 20.71 5.81 15.22
C ARG A 98 21.77 6.88 15.43
N PRO A 99 21.57 7.80 16.38
CA PRO A 99 22.59 8.80 16.69
C PRO A 99 23.83 8.14 17.23
N ALA A 100 24.97 8.76 16.98
CA ALA A 100 26.26 8.27 17.43
C ALA A 100 26.41 8.35 18.95
#